data_83a3f0ea902eadcc74e68e3fc8aa437d
#
_entry.id   83a3f0ea902eadcc74e68e3fc8aa437d
#
_cell.length_a   1.000
_cell.length_b   1.000
_cell.length_c   1.000
_cell.angle_alpha   90.00
_cell.angle_beta   90.00
_cell.angle_gamma   90.00
#
_symmetry.space_group_name_H-M   'P 1'
#
loop_
_entity.id
_entity.type
_entity.pdbx_description
1 polymer ?
#
loop_
_entity_poly.entity_id
_entity_poly.type
_entity_poly.pdbx_seq_one_letter_code
_entity_poly.pdbx_strand_id
1 'polypeptide(L)'
;MIEKFLLQNPFRVLGVYSNSGIKLIHKNLSKIRAYSKLNKKIEFENDFPSLNYRDIIRSTNTIKKVENSILLDEDKFRFSLFWFQEISSYDSIALANLIKGKTTKAIDIWSKLVKSGELNSKNFSAFNNLSTLMLLNVIDASNPDRFKNNPQSISDLRIALDYKIKLINSDSFKDFKNSIGIVSDINIVEIQTSMAEILLESLGLSFSNPEILNIIKDLDESFSGIISNNLVKEPVSNIKEQIKNASEQINENEKNGVSVGKALIIKTVSDIGYLKKTLGTEHYQYQTIVDNLCNEIIQCGIVCFNSTADDQEYLSSYKYALSLALNEKTKTRAKDCVKHCEEEKGAKICKFCNENEVLTSTGIRVKMHKMTSYSAYSYFKDGGLELKCCRSCKNKKTTNKFLSPILATIIYVAIAIVTSGILVVIDFLFTRFAIAEWWFKLINKEIYFKNIAKHPLILSTLKEGYKFGTP
;
A
#
# COMPACT_ATOMS: atom_id res chain seq x y z
N MET A 1 -24.79 -14.06 -3.59
CA MET A 1 -25.78 -12.97 -3.33
C MET A 1 -26.55 -12.57 -4.60
N ILE A 2 -25.95 -12.45 -5.76
CA ILE A 2 -26.64 -12.10 -7.02
C ILE A 2 -27.75 -13.11 -7.35
N GLU A 3 -27.56 -14.39 -7.00
CA GLU A 3 -28.62 -15.40 -7.08
C GLU A 3 -29.89 -15.00 -6.30
N LYS A 4 -29.76 -14.34 -5.15
CA LYS A 4 -30.89 -13.87 -4.37
C LYS A 4 -31.67 -12.80 -5.12
N PHE A 5 -30.99 -11.90 -5.82
CA PHE A 5 -31.62 -10.82 -6.56
C PHE A 5 -32.23 -11.25 -7.90
N LEU A 6 -31.72 -12.33 -8.49
CA LEU A 6 -32.20 -12.88 -9.75
C LEU A 6 -33.07 -14.13 -9.55
N LEU A 7 -32.50 -15.18 -8.95
CA LEU A 7 -33.19 -16.48 -8.86
C LEU A 7 -34.25 -16.51 -7.75
N GLN A 8 -34.02 -15.79 -6.63
CA GLN A 8 -34.96 -15.65 -5.52
C GLN A 8 -35.67 -14.29 -5.53
N ASN A 9 -35.67 -13.59 -6.68
CA ASN A 9 -36.29 -12.30 -6.82
C ASN A 9 -37.77 -12.37 -6.42
N PRO A 10 -38.29 -11.43 -5.60
CA PRO A 10 -39.67 -11.42 -5.14
C PRO A 10 -40.69 -11.47 -6.30
N PHE A 11 -40.44 -10.73 -7.38
CA PHE A 11 -41.34 -10.70 -8.54
C PHE A 11 -41.34 -12.02 -9.31
N ARG A 12 -40.17 -12.70 -9.37
CA ARG A 12 -40.07 -14.06 -9.91
C ARG A 12 -40.88 -15.05 -9.06
N VAL A 13 -40.73 -15.01 -7.74
CA VAL A 13 -41.46 -15.89 -6.82
C VAL A 13 -42.99 -15.64 -6.97
N LEU A 14 -43.40 -14.40 -7.17
CA LEU A 14 -44.82 -14.04 -7.38
C LEU A 14 -45.33 -14.36 -8.79
N GLY A 15 -44.46 -14.70 -9.73
CA GLY A 15 -44.80 -14.94 -11.12
C GLY A 15 -45.33 -13.68 -11.82
N VAL A 16 -44.70 -12.51 -11.53
CA VAL A 16 -45.12 -11.21 -12.07
C VAL A 16 -43.92 -10.43 -12.59
N TYR A 17 -44.16 -9.40 -13.42
CA TYR A 17 -43.13 -8.39 -13.76
C TYR A 17 -42.99 -7.36 -12.63
N SER A 18 -41.85 -6.69 -12.56
CA SER A 18 -41.54 -5.75 -11.46
C SER A 18 -42.49 -4.51 -11.48
N ASN A 19 -43.05 -4.17 -12.63
CA ASN A 19 -44.03 -3.11 -12.80
C ASN A 19 -45.48 -3.61 -12.77
N SER A 20 -45.74 -4.85 -12.39
CA SER A 20 -47.12 -5.39 -12.31
C SER A 20 -47.93 -4.68 -11.26
N GLY A 21 -49.19 -4.41 -11.61
CA GLY A 21 -50.11 -3.73 -10.70
C GLY A 21 -50.44 -4.56 -9.44
N ILE A 22 -50.73 -3.86 -8.36
CA ILE A 22 -50.97 -4.44 -7.02
C ILE A 22 -52.04 -5.53 -7.01
N LYS A 23 -53.08 -5.40 -7.86
CA LYS A 23 -54.17 -6.39 -8.00
C LYS A 23 -53.65 -7.74 -8.47
N LEU A 24 -52.69 -7.77 -9.41
CA LEU A 24 -52.08 -9.00 -9.91
C LEU A 24 -51.19 -9.63 -8.85
N ILE A 25 -50.44 -8.81 -8.15
CA ILE A 25 -49.57 -9.24 -7.03
C ILE A 25 -50.44 -9.94 -5.98
N HIS A 26 -51.50 -9.32 -5.50
CA HIS A 26 -52.39 -9.94 -4.50
C HIS A 26 -53.10 -11.19 -5.01
N LYS A 27 -53.53 -11.21 -6.27
CA LYS A 27 -54.12 -12.40 -6.90
C LYS A 27 -53.16 -13.58 -6.87
N ASN A 28 -51.92 -13.36 -7.29
CA ASN A 28 -50.90 -14.43 -7.30
C ASN A 28 -50.49 -14.87 -5.90
N LEU A 29 -50.32 -13.92 -4.96
CA LEU A 29 -50.09 -14.23 -3.52
C LEU A 29 -51.19 -15.15 -2.97
N SER A 30 -52.45 -14.83 -3.21
CA SER A 30 -53.57 -15.65 -2.74
C SER A 30 -53.56 -17.05 -3.34
N LYS A 31 -53.25 -17.17 -4.63
CA LYS A 31 -53.09 -18.47 -5.30
C LYS A 31 -51.94 -19.28 -4.68
N ILE A 32 -50.77 -18.66 -4.51
CA ILE A 32 -49.58 -19.35 -3.94
C ILE A 32 -49.89 -19.82 -2.51
N ARG A 33 -50.52 -18.99 -1.69
CA ARG A 33 -50.92 -19.38 -0.31
C ARG A 33 -51.89 -20.57 -0.30
N ALA A 34 -52.89 -20.59 -1.21
CA ALA A 34 -53.84 -21.70 -1.33
C ALA A 34 -53.12 -23.00 -1.72
N TYR A 35 -52.26 -22.96 -2.73
CA TYR A 35 -51.50 -24.13 -3.18
C TYR A 35 -50.48 -24.60 -2.17
N SER A 36 -49.76 -23.69 -1.49
CA SER A 36 -48.81 -24.01 -0.43
C SER A 36 -49.47 -24.74 0.74
N LYS A 37 -50.68 -24.33 1.15
CA LYS A 37 -51.45 -25.04 2.20
C LYS A 37 -51.81 -26.48 1.80
N LEU A 38 -51.96 -26.75 0.51
CA LEU A 38 -52.24 -28.08 -0.03
C LEU A 38 -51.01 -28.88 -0.39
N ASN A 39 -49.81 -28.34 -0.10
CA ASN A 39 -48.53 -28.91 -0.54
C ASN A 39 -48.45 -29.16 -2.07
N LYS A 40 -49.16 -28.36 -2.87
CA LYS A 40 -49.19 -28.44 -4.32
C LYS A 40 -48.24 -27.40 -4.94
N LYS A 41 -47.53 -27.81 -6.00
CA LYS A 41 -46.72 -26.89 -6.81
C LYS A 41 -47.64 -26.01 -7.62
N ILE A 42 -47.31 -24.73 -7.76
CA ILE A 42 -47.98 -23.76 -8.65
C ILE A 42 -46.95 -23.19 -9.59
N GLU A 43 -47.30 -23.01 -10.86
CA GLU A 43 -46.50 -22.41 -11.90
C GLU A 43 -47.26 -21.24 -12.51
N PHE A 44 -46.49 -20.21 -12.93
CA PHE A 44 -47.00 -19.06 -13.63
C PHE A 44 -46.34 -18.98 -15.01
N GLU A 45 -47.01 -18.32 -15.95
CA GLU A 45 -46.49 -18.10 -17.30
C GLU A 45 -45.12 -17.36 -17.28
N ASN A 46 -44.98 -16.41 -16.36
CA ASN A 46 -43.77 -15.61 -16.19
C ASN A 46 -42.69 -16.28 -15.39
N ASP A 47 -42.74 -17.59 -15.17
CA ASP A 47 -41.66 -18.36 -14.52
C ASP A 47 -40.47 -18.64 -15.45
N PHE A 48 -40.64 -18.39 -16.76
CA PHE A 48 -39.63 -18.60 -17.81
C PHE A 48 -38.97 -19.97 -17.76
N PRO A 49 -39.70 -21.07 -17.85
CA PRO A 49 -39.17 -22.41 -17.67
C PRO A 49 -38.04 -22.77 -18.67
N SER A 50 -38.03 -22.13 -19.83
CA SER A 50 -37.02 -22.32 -20.87
C SER A 50 -35.62 -21.75 -20.51
N LEU A 51 -35.50 -20.95 -19.47
CA LEU A 51 -34.24 -20.41 -19.04
C LEU A 51 -33.47 -21.36 -18.09
N ASN A 52 -33.97 -22.56 -17.83
CA ASN A 52 -33.35 -23.63 -17.04
C ASN A 52 -32.78 -23.23 -15.67
N TYR A 53 -33.41 -22.23 -15.03
CA TYR A 53 -33.01 -21.83 -13.69
C TYR A 53 -33.57 -22.77 -12.63
N ARG A 54 -32.90 -22.76 -11.43
CA ARG A 54 -33.38 -23.53 -10.26
C ARG A 54 -34.87 -23.36 -10.03
N ASP A 55 -35.52 -24.44 -9.57
CA ASP A 55 -36.93 -24.47 -9.18
C ASP A 55 -37.28 -23.31 -8.26
N ILE A 56 -38.44 -22.70 -8.51
CA ILE A 56 -38.96 -21.61 -7.68
C ILE A 56 -39.64 -22.22 -6.45
N ILE A 57 -39.09 -21.94 -5.28
CA ILE A 57 -39.63 -22.42 -4.00
C ILE A 57 -40.72 -21.43 -3.52
N ARG A 58 -41.98 -21.86 -3.55
CA ARG A 58 -43.17 -21.10 -3.11
C ARG A 58 -43.73 -21.62 -1.80
N SER A 59 -42.89 -21.71 -0.76
CA SER A 59 -43.32 -22.10 0.59
C SER A 59 -43.96 -20.93 1.37
N THR A 60 -44.71 -21.21 2.41
CA THR A 60 -45.29 -20.20 3.31
C THR A 60 -44.23 -19.24 3.86
N ASN A 61 -43.06 -19.76 4.23
CA ASN A 61 -41.92 -18.93 4.72
C ASN A 61 -41.34 -18.03 3.63
N THR A 62 -41.18 -18.58 2.40
CA THR A 62 -40.70 -17.81 1.24
C THR A 62 -41.65 -16.66 0.93
N ILE A 63 -42.96 -16.90 0.98
CA ILE A 63 -43.95 -15.86 0.67
C ILE A 63 -43.90 -14.72 1.68
N LYS A 64 -43.79 -15.00 2.98
CA LYS A 64 -43.65 -13.96 4.01
C LYS A 64 -42.42 -13.08 3.77
N LYS A 65 -41.28 -13.72 3.40
CA LYS A 65 -40.03 -12.97 3.06
C LYS A 65 -40.24 -12.09 1.84
N VAL A 66 -40.89 -12.60 0.81
CA VAL A 66 -41.16 -11.90 -0.44
C VAL A 66 -42.08 -10.69 -0.21
N GLU A 67 -43.14 -10.84 0.57
CA GLU A 67 -44.02 -9.73 0.93
C GLU A 67 -43.24 -8.61 1.63
N ASN A 68 -42.46 -8.96 2.63
CA ASN A 68 -41.66 -7.97 3.38
C ASN A 68 -40.63 -7.27 2.49
N SER A 69 -40.02 -7.96 1.53
CA SER A 69 -38.99 -7.40 0.66
C SER A 69 -39.48 -6.44 -0.42
N ILE A 70 -40.78 -6.31 -0.62
CA ILE A 70 -41.38 -5.33 -1.57
C ILE A 70 -42.21 -4.24 -0.88
N LEU A 71 -42.22 -4.23 0.46
CA LEU A 71 -42.95 -3.21 1.24
C LEU A 71 -42.21 -1.88 1.29
N LEU A 72 -40.88 -1.89 1.36
CA LEU A 72 -40.07 -0.69 1.36
C LEU A 72 -39.68 -0.32 -0.06
N ASP A 73 -39.84 0.95 -0.41
CA ASP A 73 -39.59 1.46 -1.74
C ASP A 73 -38.14 1.19 -2.22
N GLU A 74 -37.17 1.30 -1.35
CA GLU A 74 -35.77 0.99 -1.68
C GLU A 74 -35.55 -0.48 -2.02
N ASP A 75 -36.09 -1.40 -1.22
CA ASP A 75 -35.98 -2.83 -1.49
C ASP A 75 -36.75 -3.21 -2.76
N LYS A 76 -37.96 -2.67 -2.93
CA LYS A 76 -38.75 -2.82 -4.15
C LYS A 76 -37.98 -2.33 -5.38
N PHE A 77 -37.30 -1.17 -5.28
CA PHE A 77 -36.44 -0.65 -6.34
C PHE A 77 -35.30 -1.58 -6.67
N ARG A 78 -34.53 -2.02 -5.65
CA ARG A 78 -33.39 -2.94 -5.82
C ARG A 78 -33.83 -4.21 -6.54
N PHE A 79 -34.92 -4.86 -6.10
CA PHE A 79 -35.41 -6.07 -6.75
C PHE A 79 -35.95 -5.82 -8.15
N SER A 80 -36.59 -4.68 -8.40
CA SER A 80 -37.09 -4.29 -9.73
C SER A 80 -35.95 -4.10 -10.73
N LEU A 81 -34.82 -3.56 -10.29
CA LEU A 81 -33.64 -3.36 -11.11
C LEU A 81 -33.10 -4.69 -11.66
N PHE A 82 -33.31 -5.79 -10.95
CA PHE A 82 -32.83 -7.14 -11.32
C PHE A 82 -33.96 -8.05 -11.79
N TRP A 83 -35.10 -7.48 -12.27
CA TRP A 83 -36.21 -8.26 -12.83
C TRP A 83 -36.80 -7.59 -14.04
N PHE A 84 -37.53 -8.39 -14.83
CA PHE A 84 -38.13 -7.94 -16.06
C PHE A 84 -39.30 -6.96 -15.82
N GLN A 85 -39.47 -6.04 -16.80
CA GLN A 85 -40.55 -5.06 -16.89
C GLN A 85 -41.29 -5.21 -18.22
N GLU A 86 -42.58 -5.00 -18.21
CA GLU A 86 -43.40 -4.93 -19.40
C GLU A 86 -43.97 -3.50 -19.54
N ILE A 87 -43.25 -2.63 -20.27
CA ILE A 87 -43.61 -1.19 -20.44
C ILE A 87 -44.08 -0.91 -21.85
N SER A 88 -43.35 -1.41 -22.84
CA SER A 88 -43.61 -1.15 -24.25
C SER A 88 -44.11 -2.39 -24.96
N SER A 89 -44.75 -2.21 -26.16
CA SER A 89 -45.13 -3.33 -27.03
C SER A 89 -43.92 -4.21 -27.41
N TYR A 90 -42.72 -3.63 -27.48
CA TYR A 90 -41.49 -4.38 -27.73
C TYR A 90 -41.16 -5.30 -26.55
N ASP A 91 -41.35 -4.84 -25.31
CA ASP A 91 -41.18 -5.67 -24.14
C ASP A 91 -42.13 -6.85 -24.13
N SER A 92 -43.41 -6.61 -24.40
CA SER A 92 -44.44 -7.67 -24.50
C SER A 92 -44.06 -8.73 -25.52
N ILE A 93 -43.59 -8.32 -26.72
CA ILE A 93 -43.15 -9.26 -27.77
C ILE A 93 -41.89 -10.02 -27.34
N ALA A 94 -40.90 -9.37 -26.73
CA ALA A 94 -39.66 -9.99 -26.29
C ALA A 94 -39.93 -10.98 -25.15
N LEU A 95 -40.71 -10.60 -24.15
CA LEU A 95 -41.09 -11.45 -23.01
C LEU A 95 -41.92 -12.67 -23.48
N ALA A 96 -42.83 -12.49 -24.41
CA ALA A 96 -43.56 -13.62 -25.01
C ALA A 96 -42.65 -14.58 -25.77
N ASN A 97 -41.55 -14.09 -26.39
CA ASN A 97 -40.54 -14.96 -26.97
C ASN A 97 -39.72 -15.71 -25.88
N LEU A 98 -39.39 -15.06 -24.77
CA LEU A 98 -38.72 -15.74 -23.64
C LEU A 98 -39.58 -16.86 -23.06
N ILE A 99 -40.87 -16.64 -22.85
CA ILE A 99 -41.81 -17.65 -22.37
C ILE A 99 -41.80 -18.88 -23.31
N LYS A 100 -41.74 -18.64 -24.64
CA LYS A 100 -41.65 -19.67 -25.65
C LYS A 100 -40.26 -20.28 -25.88
N GLY A 101 -39.28 -19.96 -25.06
CA GLY A 101 -37.91 -20.45 -25.20
C GLY A 101 -37.09 -19.83 -26.34
N LYS A 102 -37.59 -18.76 -26.97
CA LYS A 102 -36.90 -18.10 -28.10
C LYS A 102 -36.01 -16.96 -27.61
N THR A 103 -35.06 -17.30 -26.72
CA THR A 103 -34.18 -16.31 -26.02
C THR A 103 -33.44 -15.39 -26.98
N THR A 104 -32.87 -15.94 -28.07
CA THR A 104 -32.16 -15.14 -29.09
C THR A 104 -33.06 -14.03 -29.69
N LYS A 105 -34.33 -14.35 -29.96
CA LYS A 105 -35.27 -13.34 -30.50
C LYS A 105 -35.58 -12.23 -29.50
N ALA A 106 -35.65 -12.55 -28.22
CA ALA A 106 -35.87 -11.52 -27.19
C ALA A 106 -34.63 -10.62 -27.08
N ILE A 107 -33.41 -11.20 -27.10
CA ILE A 107 -32.15 -10.45 -27.14
C ILE A 107 -32.13 -9.51 -28.35
N ASP A 108 -32.44 -10.02 -29.56
CA ASP A 108 -32.43 -9.22 -30.79
C ASP A 108 -33.36 -8.03 -30.74
N ILE A 109 -34.55 -8.19 -30.13
CA ILE A 109 -35.53 -7.11 -29.98
C ILE A 109 -34.98 -6.01 -29.08
N TRP A 110 -34.52 -6.35 -27.88
CA TRP A 110 -34.01 -5.37 -26.94
C TRP A 110 -32.67 -4.76 -27.41
N SER A 111 -31.78 -5.56 -28.01
CA SER A 111 -30.52 -5.06 -28.56
C SER A 111 -30.70 -3.97 -29.61
N LYS A 112 -31.73 -4.07 -30.45
CA LYS A 112 -32.07 -3.01 -31.42
C LYS A 112 -32.45 -1.69 -30.73
N LEU A 113 -33.12 -1.75 -29.59
CA LEU A 113 -33.55 -0.58 -28.83
C LEU A 113 -32.43 0.11 -28.04
N VAL A 114 -31.39 -0.66 -27.65
CA VAL A 114 -30.25 -0.14 -26.89
C VAL A 114 -29.03 0.12 -27.78
N LYS A 115 -29.10 -0.16 -29.08
CA LYS A 115 -27.99 -0.08 -30.04
C LYS A 115 -27.30 1.28 -30.10
N SER A 116 -28.03 2.37 -29.94
CA SER A 116 -27.47 3.71 -29.92
C SER A 116 -26.61 4.00 -28.68
N GLY A 117 -26.78 3.22 -27.64
CA GLY A 117 -26.18 3.49 -26.32
C GLY A 117 -26.81 4.62 -25.53
N GLU A 118 -27.71 5.41 -26.16
CA GLU A 118 -28.45 6.48 -25.52
C GLU A 118 -29.67 5.94 -24.78
N LEU A 119 -29.76 6.25 -23.51
CA LEU A 119 -30.84 5.85 -22.64
C LEU A 119 -31.86 6.99 -22.51
N ASN A 120 -33.17 6.69 -22.69
CA ASN A 120 -34.26 7.65 -22.63
C ASN A 120 -35.56 6.99 -22.13
N SER A 121 -36.61 7.79 -21.97
CA SER A 121 -37.92 7.35 -21.48
C SER A 121 -38.63 6.28 -22.33
N LYS A 122 -38.19 6.05 -23.58
CA LYS A 122 -38.80 5.04 -24.48
C LYS A 122 -38.09 3.68 -24.46
N ASN A 123 -36.82 3.64 -24.00
CA ASN A 123 -36.00 2.41 -24.07
C ASN A 123 -35.43 1.97 -22.72
N PHE A 124 -35.66 2.66 -21.61
CA PHE A 124 -35.11 2.30 -20.29
C PHE A 124 -35.46 0.85 -19.87
N SER A 125 -36.71 0.40 -20.22
CA SER A 125 -37.10 -0.99 -19.95
C SER A 125 -36.30 -2.00 -20.75
N ALA A 126 -35.95 -1.67 -22.01
CA ALA A 126 -35.07 -2.52 -22.82
C ALA A 126 -33.65 -2.65 -22.23
N PHE A 127 -33.06 -1.55 -21.73
CA PHE A 127 -31.82 -1.58 -21.00
C PHE A 127 -31.91 -2.47 -19.75
N ASN A 128 -32.97 -2.31 -18.94
CA ASN A 128 -33.21 -3.11 -17.76
C ASN A 128 -33.40 -4.60 -18.09
N ASN A 129 -34.25 -4.91 -19.09
CA ASN A 129 -34.60 -6.27 -19.44
C ASN A 129 -33.45 -7.02 -20.08
N LEU A 130 -32.72 -6.39 -21.02
CA LEU A 130 -31.55 -7.00 -21.66
C LEU A 130 -30.44 -7.29 -20.65
N SER A 131 -30.10 -6.32 -19.80
CA SER A 131 -29.11 -6.51 -18.75
C SER A 131 -29.52 -7.58 -17.73
N THR A 132 -30.79 -7.64 -17.36
CA THR A 132 -31.31 -8.71 -16.50
C THR A 132 -31.14 -10.09 -17.15
N LEU A 133 -31.46 -10.23 -18.42
CA LEU A 133 -31.29 -11.47 -19.16
C LEU A 133 -29.84 -11.89 -19.31
N MET A 134 -28.94 -10.91 -19.60
CA MET A 134 -27.50 -11.15 -19.64
C MET A 134 -26.98 -11.64 -18.28
N LEU A 135 -27.37 -10.99 -17.18
CA LEU A 135 -26.99 -11.43 -15.83
C LEU A 135 -27.49 -12.83 -15.53
N LEU A 136 -28.73 -13.17 -15.92
CA LEU A 136 -29.28 -14.51 -15.75
C LEU A 136 -28.47 -15.56 -16.53
N ASN A 137 -28.05 -15.26 -17.77
CA ASN A 137 -27.24 -16.17 -18.58
C ASN A 137 -25.81 -16.37 -18.05
N VAL A 138 -25.27 -15.32 -17.40
CA VAL A 138 -23.93 -15.35 -16.79
C VAL A 138 -23.92 -16.18 -15.50
N ILE A 139 -25.02 -16.16 -14.74
CA ILE A 139 -25.13 -16.87 -13.47
C ILE A 139 -25.64 -18.27 -13.71
N ASP A 140 -24.75 -19.12 -14.22
CA ASP A 140 -24.94 -20.56 -14.13
C ASP A 140 -24.52 -21.02 -12.73
N ALA A 141 -25.53 -21.03 -11.84
CA ALA A 141 -25.35 -21.42 -10.43
C ALA A 141 -24.80 -22.84 -10.22
N SER A 142 -24.74 -23.64 -11.27
CA SER A 142 -24.27 -25.03 -11.21
C SER A 142 -22.76 -25.17 -11.41
N ASN A 143 -22.07 -24.17 -11.98
CA ASN A 143 -20.64 -24.24 -12.24
C ASN A 143 -19.93 -22.86 -12.24
N PRO A 144 -19.42 -22.39 -11.10
CA PRO A 144 -18.67 -21.14 -11.00
C PRO A 144 -17.42 -21.10 -11.91
N ASP A 145 -16.77 -22.24 -12.15
CA ASP A 145 -15.56 -22.32 -12.98
C ASP A 145 -15.86 -22.07 -14.46
N ARG A 146 -17.08 -22.43 -14.92
CA ARG A 146 -17.51 -22.16 -16.29
C ARG A 146 -17.59 -20.68 -16.59
N PHE A 147 -17.96 -19.88 -15.62
CA PHE A 147 -18.01 -18.43 -15.72
C PHE A 147 -16.60 -17.83 -15.92
N LYS A 148 -15.64 -18.23 -15.07
CA LYS A 148 -14.26 -17.74 -15.12
C LYS A 148 -13.57 -18.04 -16.46
N ASN A 149 -13.87 -19.17 -17.05
CA ASN A 149 -13.22 -19.65 -18.28
C ASN A 149 -13.91 -19.21 -19.57
N ASN A 150 -14.98 -18.40 -19.49
CA ASN A 150 -15.70 -17.91 -20.65
C ASN A 150 -15.59 -16.38 -20.80
N PRO A 151 -14.70 -15.88 -21.71
CA PRO A 151 -14.54 -14.45 -21.96
C PRO A 151 -15.83 -13.73 -22.33
N GLN A 152 -16.74 -14.41 -23.05
CA GLN A 152 -18.04 -13.84 -23.43
C GLN A 152 -18.90 -13.57 -22.19
N SER A 153 -18.92 -14.47 -21.20
CA SER A 153 -19.65 -14.27 -19.94
C SER A 153 -19.13 -13.07 -19.17
N ILE A 154 -17.81 -12.82 -19.17
CA ILE A 154 -17.22 -11.62 -18.54
C ILE A 154 -17.64 -10.34 -19.29
N SER A 155 -17.64 -10.40 -20.63
CA SER A 155 -18.10 -9.28 -21.45
C SER A 155 -19.57 -8.99 -21.21
N ASP A 156 -20.42 -10.01 -21.20
CA ASP A 156 -21.87 -9.88 -20.95
C ASP A 156 -22.15 -9.33 -19.55
N LEU A 157 -21.40 -9.77 -18.54
CA LEU A 157 -21.47 -9.20 -17.18
C LEU A 157 -21.16 -7.71 -17.18
N ARG A 158 -20.06 -7.32 -17.83
CA ARG A 158 -19.62 -5.91 -17.89
C ARG A 158 -20.67 -5.05 -18.57
N ILE A 159 -21.20 -5.48 -19.71
CA ILE A 159 -22.27 -4.77 -20.44
C ILE A 159 -23.54 -4.68 -19.60
N ALA A 160 -23.92 -5.76 -18.93
CA ALA A 160 -25.13 -5.77 -18.10
C ALA A 160 -25.01 -4.81 -16.92
N LEU A 161 -23.85 -4.75 -16.28
CA LEU A 161 -23.56 -3.80 -15.19
C LEU A 161 -23.57 -2.35 -15.69
N ASP A 162 -22.93 -2.09 -16.83
CA ASP A 162 -22.91 -0.77 -17.45
C ASP A 162 -24.35 -0.27 -17.73
N TYR A 163 -25.21 -1.13 -18.25
CA TYR A 163 -26.61 -0.78 -18.49
C TYR A 163 -27.39 -0.47 -17.20
N LYS A 164 -27.15 -1.25 -16.13
CA LYS A 164 -27.77 -0.97 -14.82
C LYS A 164 -27.29 0.36 -14.23
N ILE A 165 -25.97 0.62 -14.30
CA ILE A 165 -25.38 1.85 -13.80
C ILE A 165 -25.88 3.08 -14.60
N LYS A 166 -25.90 2.97 -15.93
CA LYS A 166 -26.46 4.02 -16.78
C LYS A 166 -27.91 4.32 -16.43
N LEU A 167 -28.72 3.29 -16.17
CA LEU A 167 -30.11 3.46 -15.80
C LEU A 167 -30.28 4.26 -14.51
N ILE A 168 -29.51 3.95 -13.47
CA ILE A 168 -29.62 4.64 -12.17
C ILE A 168 -28.98 6.03 -12.17
N ASN A 169 -28.01 6.31 -13.08
CA ASN A 169 -27.31 7.59 -13.18
C ASN A 169 -27.94 8.55 -14.22
N SER A 170 -29.00 8.14 -14.92
CA SER A 170 -29.63 8.92 -15.99
C SER A 170 -30.93 9.58 -15.55
N ASP A 171 -31.43 10.54 -16.37
CA ASP A 171 -32.75 11.14 -16.20
C ASP A 171 -33.87 10.10 -16.26
N SER A 172 -33.66 8.99 -16.98
CA SER A 172 -34.61 7.86 -17.05
C SER A 172 -34.76 7.07 -15.76
N PHE A 173 -33.90 7.32 -14.74
CA PHE A 173 -34.12 6.82 -13.39
C PHE A 173 -35.49 7.16 -12.84
N LYS A 174 -35.96 8.38 -13.10
CA LYS A 174 -37.32 8.84 -12.73
C LYS A 174 -38.42 8.04 -13.45
N ASP A 175 -38.24 7.77 -14.75
CA ASP A 175 -39.19 6.97 -15.52
C ASP A 175 -39.25 5.53 -15.02
N PHE A 176 -38.08 4.93 -14.73
CA PHE A 176 -37.98 3.60 -14.13
C PHE A 176 -38.70 3.55 -12.78
N LYS A 177 -38.40 4.49 -11.87
CA LYS A 177 -39.03 4.60 -10.56
C LYS A 177 -40.55 4.72 -10.64
N ASN A 178 -41.04 5.59 -11.52
CA ASN A 178 -42.47 5.79 -11.75
C ASN A 178 -43.13 4.52 -12.29
N SER A 179 -42.50 3.80 -13.21
CA SER A 179 -43.03 2.58 -13.82
C SER A 179 -43.31 1.47 -12.81
N ILE A 180 -42.57 1.43 -11.71
CA ILE A 180 -42.79 0.47 -10.62
C ILE A 180 -43.61 1.05 -9.46
N GLY A 181 -44.13 2.26 -9.62
CA GLY A 181 -45.04 2.89 -8.67
C GLY A 181 -44.34 3.36 -7.38
N ILE A 182 -43.10 3.82 -7.46
CA ILE A 182 -42.34 4.42 -6.36
C ILE A 182 -42.35 5.94 -6.50
N VAL A 183 -42.87 6.63 -5.48
CA VAL A 183 -42.94 8.08 -5.41
C VAL A 183 -41.87 8.70 -4.54
N SER A 184 -41.44 7.97 -3.49
CA SER A 184 -40.41 8.40 -2.54
C SER A 184 -39.05 8.65 -3.21
N ASP A 185 -38.23 9.47 -2.59
CA ASP A 185 -36.86 9.63 -3.02
C ASP A 185 -36.03 8.36 -2.69
N ILE A 186 -35.23 7.95 -3.65
CA ILE A 186 -34.33 6.79 -3.53
C ILE A 186 -32.90 7.30 -3.48
N ASN A 187 -32.15 6.83 -2.49
CA ASN A 187 -30.75 7.16 -2.35
C ASN A 187 -29.90 6.36 -3.37
N ILE A 188 -29.48 7.04 -4.45
CA ILE A 188 -28.68 6.41 -5.52
C ILE A 188 -27.38 5.82 -4.98
N VAL A 189 -26.69 6.49 -4.04
CA VAL A 189 -25.45 6.01 -3.48
C VAL A 189 -25.64 4.68 -2.72
N GLU A 190 -26.75 4.54 -1.99
CA GLU A 190 -27.07 3.27 -1.32
C GLU A 190 -27.40 2.15 -2.32
N ILE A 191 -28.07 2.47 -3.41
CA ILE A 191 -28.31 1.50 -4.48
C ILE A 191 -26.99 1.04 -5.11
N GLN A 192 -26.10 1.98 -5.47
CA GLN A 192 -24.79 1.66 -6.02
C GLN A 192 -23.95 0.84 -5.03
N THR A 193 -23.96 1.19 -3.75
CA THR A 193 -23.25 0.44 -2.70
C THR A 193 -23.79 -0.98 -2.58
N SER A 194 -25.11 -1.15 -2.53
CA SER A 194 -25.73 -2.48 -2.52
C SER A 194 -25.39 -3.29 -3.77
N MET A 195 -25.39 -2.67 -4.94
CA MET A 195 -24.98 -3.35 -6.19
C MET A 195 -23.52 -3.78 -6.14
N ALA A 196 -22.63 -2.94 -5.61
CA ALA A 196 -21.23 -3.25 -5.44
C ALA A 196 -21.01 -4.43 -4.48
N GLU A 197 -21.71 -4.45 -3.35
CA GLU A 197 -21.68 -5.57 -2.39
C GLU A 197 -22.15 -6.88 -3.00
N ILE A 198 -23.28 -6.84 -3.72
CA ILE A 198 -23.85 -8.00 -4.44
C ILE A 198 -22.84 -8.53 -5.46
N LEU A 199 -22.18 -7.64 -6.20
CA LEU A 199 -21.21 -7.99 -7.21
C LEU A 199 -19.96 -8.61 -6.58
N LEU A 200 -19.41 -7.98 -5.54
CA LEU A 200 -18.22 -8.45 -4.85
C LEU A 200 -18.41 -9.83 -4.23
N GLU A 201 -19.53 -10.06 -3.54
CA GLU A 201 -19.83 -11.37 -2.97
C GLU A 201 -20.00 -12.45 -4.06
N SER A 202 -20.52 -12.07 -5.21
CA SER A 202 -20.74 -13.02 -6.31
C SER A 202 -19.47 -13.32 -7.09
N LEU A 203 -18.66 -12.31 -7.37
CA LEU A 203 -17.39 -12.47 -8.09
C LEU A 203 -16.28 -13.02 -7.20
N GLY A 204 -16.27 -12.69 -5.91
CA GLY A 204 -15.27 -13.14 -4.95
C GLY A 204 -15.18 -14.65 -4.80
N LEU A 205 -16.22 -15.39 -5.19
CA LEU A 205 -16.21 -16.86 -5.24
C LEU A 205 -15.34 -17.42 -6.38
N SER A 206 -15.18 -16.66 -7.47
CA SER A 206 -14.53 -17.13 -8.71
C SER A 206 -13.30 -16.33 -9.10
N PHE A 207 -13.20 -15.07 -8.67
CA PHE A 207 -12.16 -14.12 -9.09
C PHE A 207 -11.38 -13.57 -7.91
N SER A 208 -10.08 -13.35 -8.11
CA SER A 208 -9.26 -12.57 -7.18
C SER A 208 -9.59 -11.08 -7.29
N ASN A 209 -9.27 -10.30 -6.26
CA ASN A 209 -9.56 -8.86 -6.26
C ASN A 209 -8.95 -8.09 -7.44
N PRO A 210 -7.71 -8.35 -7.90
CA PRO A 210 -7.19 -7.73 -9.13
C PRO A 210 -8.00 -8.08 -10.40
N GLU A 211 -8.49 -9.33 -10.51
CA GLU A 211 -9.36 -9.73 -11.63
C GLU A 211 -10.70 -9.00 -11.59
N ILE A 212 -11.29 -8.85 -10.39
CA ILE A 212 -12.53 -8.05 -10.21
C ILE A 212 -12.31 -6.60 -10.65
N LEU A 213 -11.22 -5.96 -10.20
CA LEU A 213 -10.89 -4.60 -10.61
C LEU A 213 -10.71 -4.47 -12.13
N ASN A 214 -10.10 -5.47 -12.77
CA ASN A 214 -9.98 -5.48 -14.23
C ASN A 214 -11.35 -5.66 -14.94
N ILE A 215 -12.28 -6.40 -14.35
CA ILE A 215 -13.66 -6.54 -14.90
C ILE A 215 -14.39 -5.20 -14.86
N ILE A 216 -14.22 -4.41 -13.80
CA ILE A 216 -14.98 -3.17 -13.58
C ILE A 216 -14.28 -1.90 -14.09
N LYS A 217 -13.03 -1.97 -14.55
CA LYS A 217 -12.18 -0.80 -14.87
C LYS A 217 -12.79 0.18 -15.89
N ASP A 218 -13.64 -0.33 -16.78
CA ASP A 218 -14.26 0.45 -17.85
C ASP A 218 -15.71 0.86 -17.49
N LEU A 219 -16.18 0.57 -16.26
CA LEU A 219 -17.46 1.02 -15.75
C LEU A 219 -17.37 2.47 -15.26
N ASP A 220 -18.53 3.03 -14.90
CA ASP A 220 -18.62 4.37 -14.30
C ASP A 220 -17.63 4.53 -13.13
N GLU A 221 -16.91 5.67 -13.11
CA GLU A 221 -15.84 5.94 -12.16
C GLU A 221 -16.32 5.93 -10.69
N SER A 222 -17.52 6.48 -10.45
CA SER A 222 -18.11 6.51 -9.11
C SER A 222 -18.38 5.09 -8.61
N PHE A 223 -18.98 4.24 -9.46
CA PHE A 223 -19.27 2.85 -9.12
C PHE A 223 -18.01 2.00 -8.95
N SER A 224 -17.04 2.16 -9.84
CA SER A 224 -15.73 1.50 -9.75
C SER A 224 -14.99 1.90 -8.47
N GLY A 225 -15.11 3.17 -8.06
CA GLY A 225 -14.59 3.70 -6.81
C GLY A 225 -15.23 3.04 -5.57
N ILE A 226 -16.55 2.85 -5.57
CA ILE A 226 -17.26 2.16 -4.48
C ILE A 226 -16.75 0.72 -4.34
N ILE A 227 -16.60 0.00 -5.44
CA ILE A 227 -16.10 -1.39 -5.42
C ILE A 227 -14.65 -1.43 -4.93
N SER A 228 -13.78 -0.57 -5.46
CA SER A 228 -12.37 -0.50 -5.06
C SER A 228 -12.23 -0.22 -3.55
N ASN A 229 -13.02 0.75 -3.05
CA ASN A 229 -13.04 1.07 -1.62
C ASN A 229 -13.50 -0.12 -0.76
N ASN A 230 -14.53 -0.85 -1.18
CA ASN A 230 -15.00 -2.02 -0.44
C ASN A 230 -13.97 -3.15 -0.40
N LEU A 231 -13.27 -3.40 -1.51
CA LEU A 231 -12.21 -4.42 -1.60
C LEU A 231 -11.05 -4.18 -0.64
N VAL A 232 -10.73 -2.92 -0.36
CA VAL A 232 -9.57 -2.55 0.45
C VAL A 232 -9.92 -1.97 1.81
N LYS A 233 -11.20 -1.90 2.16
CA LYS A 233 -11.70 -1.26 3.39
C LYS A 233 -11.03 -1.82 4.66
N GLU A 234 -10.96 -3.13 4.79
CA GLU A 234 -10.39 -3.78 5.97
C GLU A 234 -8.88 -3.53 6.10
N PRO A 235 -8.02 -3.84 5.10
CA PRO A 235 -6.59 -3.57 5.21
C PRO A 235 -6.26 -2.09 5.36
N VAL A 236 -6.98 -1.17 4.72
CA VAL A 236 -6.81 0.27 4.91
C VAL A 236 -7.18 0.69 6.33
N SER A 237 -8.27 0.16 6.88
CA SER A 237 -8.69 0.43 8.27
C SER A 237 -7.66 -0.07 9.27
N ASN A 238 -7.14 -1.29 9.08
CA ASN A 238 -6.11 -1.86 9.94
C ASN A 238 -4.82 -1.02 9.91
N ILE A 239 -4.32 -0.66 8.73
CA ILE A 239 -3.11 0.18 8.63
C ILE A 239 -3.31 1.53 9.35
N LYS A 240 -4.46 2.20 9.14
CA LYS A 240 -4.77 3.47 9.82
C LYS A 240 -4.82 3.32 11.34
N GLU A 241 -5.40 2.24 11.84
CA GLU A 241 -5.43 1.93 13.27
C GLU A 241 -4.03 1.67 13.83
N GLN A 242 -3.19 0.90 13.13
CA GLN A 242 -1.80 0.66 13.56
C GLN A 242 -0.97 1.94 13.55
N ILE A 243 -1.14 2.83 12.57
CA ILE A 243 -0.51 4.15 12.55
C ILE A 243 -0.92 4.97 13.77
N LYS A 244 -2.23 5.04 14.05
CA LYS A 244 -2.76 5.76 15.21
C LYS A 244 -2.19 5.20 16.52
N ASN A 245 -2.21 3.88 16.69
CA ASN A 245 -1.68 3.22 17.88
C ASN A 245 -0.18 3.47 18.04
N ALA A 246 0.60 3.49 16.95
CA ALA A 246 2.02 3.80 17.00
C ALA A 246 2.25 5.25 17.44
N SER A 247 1.51 6.20 16.87
CA SER A 247 1.57 7.62 17.24
C SER A 247 1.23 7.85 18.73
N GLU A 248 0.20 7.21 19.25
CA GLU A 248 -0.16 7.28 20.66
C GLU A 248 0.95 6.72 21.56
N GLN A 249 1.52 5.55 21.23
CA GLN A 249 2.59 4.92 22.00
C GLN A 249 3.88 5.74 22.05
N ILE A 250 4.28 6.38 20.96
CA ILE A 250 5.48 7.25 20.95
C ILE A 250 5.24 8.56 21.71
N ASN A 251 4.01 9.08 21.70
CA ASN A 251 3.63 10.26 22.49
C ASN A 251 3.64 9.97 24.00
N GLU A 252 3.25 8.76 24.42
CA GLU A 252 3.30 8.33 25.82
C GLU A 252 4.75 8.09 26.29
N ASN A 253 5.59 7.49 25.43
CA ASN A 253 6.99 7.23 25.76
C ASN A 253 7.87 7.24 24.52
N GLU A 254 8.52 8.37 24.28
CA GLU A 254 9.40 8.61 23.14
C GLU A 254 10.53 7.59 23.00
N LYS A 255 11.05 7.04 24.10
CA LYS A 255 12.13 6.05 24.11
C LYS A 255 11.74 4.72 23.46
N ASN A 256 10.43 4.45 23.36
CA ASN A 256 9.92 3.23 22.73
C ASN A 256 9.86 3.31 21.19
N GLY A 257 10.22 4.43 20.58
CA GLY A 257 10.07 4.65 19.14
C GLY A 257 10.66 3.55 18.28
N VAL A 258 11.84 3.01 18.62
CA VAL A 258 12.47 1.90 17.87
C VAL A 258 11.59 0.64 17.89
N SER A 259 11.11 0.23 19.04
CA SER A 259 10.27 -0.98 19.18
C SER A 259 8.90 -0.80 18.54
N VAL A 260 8.29 0.37 18.72
CA VAL A 260 6.97 0.73 18.16
C VAL A 260 7.03 0.73 16.63
N GLY A 261 8.02 1.39 16.04
CA GLY A 261 8.16 1.44 14.58
C GLY A 261 8.46 0.09 13.95
N LYS A 262 9.28 -0.76 14.59
CA LYS A 262 9.49 -2.15 14.15
C LYS A 262 8.20 -2.97 14.22
N ALA A 263 7.41 -2.83 15.29
CA ALA A 263 6.11 -3.48 15.43
C ALA A 263 5.09 -3.00 14.39
N LEU A 264 5.06 -1.70 14.09
CA LEU A 264 4.23 -1.11 13.04
C LEU A 264 4.51 -1.75 11.68
N ILE A 265 5.78 -1.90 11.30
CA ILE A 265 6.18 -2.57 10.05
C ILE A 265 5.64 -4.01 10.00
N ILE A 266 5.88 -4.80 11.06
CA ILE A 266 5.47 -6.21 11.12
C ILE A 266 3.95 -6.35 10.98
N LYS A 267 3.19 -5.49 11.65
CA LYS A 267 1.72 -5.54 11.67
C LYS A 267 1.08 -5.09 10.35
N THR A 268 1.79 -4.30 9.53
CA THR A 268 1.21 -3.71 8.31
C THR A 268 1.78 -4.27 7.00
N VAL A 269 2.88 -5.03 7.02
CA VAL A 269 3.55 -5.52 5.81
C VAL A 269 2.65 -6.39 4.93
N SER A 270 1.80 -7.24 5.52
CA SER A 270 0.85 -8.08 4.78
C SER A 270 -0.21 -7.23 4.07
N ASP A 271 -0.77 -6.25 4.76
CA ASP A 271 -1.80 -5.37 4.24
C ASP A 271 -1.28 -4.47 3.13
N ILE A 272 -0.06 -3.94 3.28
CA ILE A 272 0.62 -3.19 2.21
C ILE A 272 0.84 -4.08 0.98
N GLY A 273 1.29 -5.32 1.18
CA GLY A 273 1.44 -6.30 0.10
C GLY A 273 0.12 -6.59 -0.61
N TYR A 274 -0.95 -6.76 0.15
CA TYR A 274 -2.30 -6.95 -0.37
C TYR A 274 -2.79 -5.72 -1.16
N LEU A 275 -2.67 -4.51 -0.60
CA LEU A 275 -3.06 -3.27 -1.26
C LEU A 275 -2.29 -3.06 -2.56
N LYS A 276 -0.97 -3.30 -2.57
CA LYS A 276 -0.14 -3.21 -3.76
C LYS A 276 -0.61 -4.15 -4.87
N LYS A 277 -0.94 -5.40 -4.51
CA LYS A 277 -1.43 -6.41 -5.45
C LYS A 277 -2.82 -6.06 -5.98
N THR A 278 -3.68 -5.50 -5.13
CA THR A 278 -5.08 -5.22 -5.46
C THR A 278 -5.24 -3.92 -6.25
N LEU A 279 -4.66 -2.83 -5.80
CA LEU A 279 -4.84 -1.50 -6.39
C LEU A 279 -3.76 -1.14 -7.42
N GLY A 280 -2.55 -1.72 -7.28
CA GLY A 280 -1.37 -1.25 -8.01
C GLY A 280 -0.72 -0.03 -7.37
N THR A 281 0.51 0.29 -7.80
CA THR A 281 1.31 1.39 -7.24
C THR A 281 0.84 2.78 -7.65
N GLU A 282 0.13 2.88 -8.78
CA GLU A 282 -0.34 4.17 -9.34
C GLU A 282 -1.67 4.64 -8.74
N HIS A 283 -2.36 3.76 -8.01
CA HIS A 283 -3.65 4.10 -7.44
C HIS A 283 -3.50 5.09 -6.28
N TYR A 284 -4.22 6.22 -6.33
CA TYR A 284 -4.14 7.31 -5.34
C TYR A 284 -4.29 6.83 -3.88
N GLN A 285 -5.23 5.93 -3.61
CA GLN A 285 -5.49 5.42 -2.26
C GLN A 285 -4.31 4.59 -1.73
N TYR A 286 -3.66 3.78 -2.59
CA TYR A 286 -2.44 3.06 -2.24
C TYR A 286 -1.31 4.04 -1.91
N GLN A 287 -1.07 5.03 -2.77
CA GLN A 287 -0.02 6.02 -2.56
C GLN A 287 -0.20 6.77 -1.25
N THR A 288 -1.43 7.24 -0.98
CA THR A 288 -1.73 7.99 0.24
C THR A 288 -1.48 7.17 1.51
N ILE A 289 -1.94 5.91 1.57
CA ILE A 289 -1.81 5.09 2.77
C ILE A 289 -0.35 4.67 3.02
N VAL A 290 0.39 4.36 1.94
CA VAL A 290 1.80 4.01 2.00
C VAL A 290 2.65 5.17 2.50
N ASP A 291 2.45 6.38 1.97
CA ASP A 291 3.21 7.55 2.41
C ASP A 291 2.90 7.95 3.85
N ASN A 292 1.63 7.80 4.30
CA ASN A 292 1.28 8.00 5.70
C ASN A 292 1.98 7.00 6.62
N LEU A 293 1.99 5.72 6.24
CA LEU A 293 2.72 4.68 6.98
C LEU A 293 4.22 4.96 7.03
N CYS A 294 4.83 5.32 5.89
CA CYS A 294 6.25 5.67 5.84
C CYS A 294 6.59 6.85 6.74
N ASN A 295 5.75 7.90 6.75
CA ASN A 295 5.94 9.06 7.61
C ASN A 295 5.88 8.70 9.09
N GLU A 296 4.97 7.80 9.49
CA GLU A 296 4.89 7.35 10.90
C GLU A 296 6.08 6.48 11.28
N ILE A 297 6.53 5.56 10.41
CA ILE A 297 7.74 4.79 10.63
C ILE A 297 8.93 5.72 10.85
N ILE A 298 9.11 6.75 9.99
CA ILE A 298 10.17 7.72 10.13
C ILE A 298 10.04 8.50 11.45
N GLN A 299 8.83 8.89 11.81
CA GLN A 299 8.56 9.64 13.05
C GLN A 299 8.94 8.85 14.30
N CYS A 300 8.64 7.56 14.35
CA CYS A 300 9.03 6.68 15.46
C CYS A 300 10.55 6.72 15.72
N GLY A 301 11.36 6.68 14.65
CA GLY A 301 12.81 6.74 14.78
C GLY A 301 13.31 8.12 15.23
N ILE A 302 12.76 9.21 14.65
CA ILE A 302 13.15 10.59 15.00
C ILE A 302 12.86 10.90 16.47
N VAL A 303 11.66 10.53 16.96
CA VAL A 303 11.26 10.77 18.36
C VAL A 303 12.18 10.01 19.31
N CYS A 304 12.51 8.76 19.00
CA CYS A 304 13.46 7.98 19.79
C CYS A 304 14.85 8.62 19.80
N PHE A 305 15.37 9.06 18.65
CA PHE A 305 16.65 9.75 18.55
C PHE A 305 16.67 11.02 19.40
N ASN A 306 15.63 11.85 19.32
CA ASN A 306 15.56 13.09 20.10
C ASN A 306 15.59 12.84 21.62
N SER A 307 15.06 11.70 22.08
CA SER A 307 14.99 11.37 23.51
C SER A 307 16.21 10.58 24.02
N THR A 308 16.87 9.80 23.16
CA THR A 308 17.97 8.88 23.54
C THR A 308 19.30 9.23 22.89
N ALA A 309 19.31 10.10 21.86
CA ALA A 309 20.45 10.39 20.98
C ALA A 309 21.02 9.12 20.28
N ASP A 310 20.20 8.07 20.14
CA ASP A 310 20.56 6.83 19.44
C ASP A 310 19.37 6.24 18.68
N ASP A 311 19.55 6.06 17.37
CA ASP A 311 18.60 5.41 16.47
C ASP A 311 19.27 4.37 15.55
N GLN A 312 20.50 3.96 15.88
CA GLN A 312 21.30 3.05 15.05
C GLN A 312 20.61 1.72 14.75
N GLU A 313 19.87 1.19 15.71
CA GLU A 313 19.07 -0.02 15.53
C GLU A 313 17.88 0.17 14.59
N TYR A 314 17.55 1.42 14.25
CA TYR A 314 16.40 1.78 13.43
C TYR A 314 16.73 1.96 11.94
N LEU A 315 18.01 1.89 11.56
CA LEU A 315 18.48 2.07 10.17
C LEU A 315 17.72 1.18 9.16
N SER A 316 17.44 -0.09 9.54
CA SER A 316 16.68 -1.01 8.68
C SER A 316 15.23 -0.53 8.43
N SER A 317 14.61 0.07 9.44
CA SER A 317 13.25 0.63 9.35
C SER A 317 13.20 1.88 8.48
N TYR A 318 14.21 2.76 8.57
CA TYR A 318 14.34 3.90 7.65
C TYR A 318 14.55 3.46 6.20
N LYS A 319 15.39 2.41 5.96
CA LYS A 319 15.57 1.84 4.63
C LYS A 319 14.29 1.21 4.09
N TYR A 320 13.52 0.54 4.95
CA TYR A 320 12.22 0.01 4.59
C TYR A 320 11.25 1.14 4.19
N ALA A 321 11.13 2.19 5.00
CA ALA A 321 10.30 3.36 4.66
C ALA A 321 10.75 4.01 3.34
N LEU A 322 12.07 4.16 3.12
CA LEU A 322 12.62 4.69 1.86
C LEU A 322 12.25 3.83 0.65
N SER A 323 12.24 2.50 0.80
CA SER A 323 11.89 1.57 -0.29
C SER A 323 10.42 1.59 -0.65
N LEU A 324 9.54 1.95 0.30
CA LEU A 324 8.10 2.02 0.09
C LEU A 324 7.60 3.39 -0.33
N ALA A 325 8.22 4.47 0.15
CA ALA A 325 7.76 5.85 -0.06
C ALA A 325 7.61 6.18 -1.54
N LEU A 326 6.49 6.78 -1.90
CA LEU A 326 6.15 7.15 -3.28
C LEU A 326 6.25 8.65 -3.50
N ASN A 327 5.85 9.45 -2.52
CA ASN A 327 5.95 10.91 -2.56
C ASN A 327 7.40 11.38 -2.35
N GLU A 328 7.85 12.33 -3.14
CA GLU A 328 9.23 12.85 -3.09
C GLU A 328 9.60 13.48 -1.73
N LYS A 329 8.65 14.12 -1.03
CA LYS A 329 8.90 14.66 0.31
C LYS A 329 9.18 13.53 1.31
N THR A 330 8.37 12.48 1.29
CA THR A 330 8.54 11.30 2.15
C THR A 330 9.85 10.57 1.84
N LYS A 331 10.18 10.39 0.55
CA LYS A 331 11.47 9.82 0.12
C LYS A 331 12.67 10.62 0.62
N THR A 332 12.62 11.95 0.45
CA THR A 332 13.70 12.83 0.91
C THR A 332 13.88 12.72 2.41
N ARG A 333 12.78 12.77 3.17
CA ARG A 333 12.82 12.64 4.64
C ARG A 333 13.42 11.28 5.08
N ALA A 334 12.99 10.19 4.45
CA ALA A 334 13.55 8.86 4.73
C ALA A 334 15.05 8.78 4.38
N LYS A 335 15.45 9.35 3.23
CA LYS A 335 16.83 9.39 2.77
C LYS A 335 17.76 10.16 3.71
N ASP A 336 17.28 11.29 4.23
CA ASP A 336 18.03 12.10 5.19
C ASP A 336 18.24 11.32 6.51
N CYS A 337 17.22 10.62 7.01
CA CYS A 337 17.35 9.77 8.19
C CYS A 337 18.34 8.60 7.96
N VAL A 338 18.27 7.91 6.81
CA VAL A 338 19.23 6.87 6.44
C VAL A 338 20.64 7.41 6.41
N LYS A 339 20.85 8.55 5.76
CA LYS A 339 22.15 9.22 5.66
C LYS A 339 22.69 9.59 7.03
N HIS A 340 21.85 10.15 7.90
CA HIS A 340 22.22 10.50 9.27
C HIS A 340 22.72 9.28 10.06
N CYS A 341 21.95 8.18 10.07
CA CYS A 341 22.37 6.93 10.73
C CYS A 341 23.67 6.36 10.15
N GLU A 342 23.86 6.40 8.83
CA GLU A 342 25.07 5.88 8.19
C GLU A 342 26.29 6.75 8.50
N GLU A 343 26.13 8.08 8.55
CA GLU A 343 27.18 9.01 8.94
C GLU A 343 27.55 8.86 10.42
N GLU A 344 26.59 8.73 11.31
CA GLU A 344 26.82 8.46 12.73
C GLU A 344 27.52 7.12 12.97
N LYS A 345 27.07 6.04 12.31
CA LYS A 345 27.74 4.75 12.34
C LYS A 345 29.17 4.87 11.83
N GLY A 346 29.36 5.62 10.75
CA GLY A 346 30.69 5.91 10.22
C GLY A 346 31.55 6.74 11.17
N ALA A 347 30.97 7.64 11.98
CA ALA A 347 31.69 8.43 12.99
C ALA A 347 32.08 7.57 14.21
N LYS A 348 31.30 6.55 14.57
CA LYS A 348 31.60 5.61 15.65
C LYS A 348 32.76 4.63 15.29
N ILE A 349 33.11 4.45 14.02
CA ILE A 349 34.19 3.60 13.58
C ILE A 349 35.52 4.38 13.59
N CYS A 350 36.59 3.79 14.17
CA CYS A 350 37.91 4.38 14.20
C CYS A 350 38.44 4.60 12.78
N LYS A 351 38.67 5.83 12.39
CA LYS A 351 39.15 6.22 11.03
C LYS A 351 40.64 5.85 10.80
N PHE A 352 41.30 5.33 11.81
CA PHE A 352 42.68 4.86 11.69
C PHE A 352 42.79 3.39 11.29
N CYS A 353 41.88 2.53 11.76
CA CYS A 353 41.88 1.11 11.39
C CYS A 353 40.67 0.67 10.57
N ASN A 354 39.56 1.43 10.59
CA ASN A 354 38.25 1.09 9.98
C ASN A 354 37.60 -0.20 10.49
N GLU A 355 38.05 -0.69 11.68
CA GLU A 355 37.59 -1.98 12.22
C GLU A 355 36.89 -1.82 13.58
N ASN A 356 37.53 -1.04 14.48
CA ASN A 356 37.10 -0.94 15.86
C ASN A 356 36.32 0.34 16.13
N GLU A 357 35.39 0.30 17.11
CA GLU A 357 34.68 1.47 17.55
C GLU A 357 35.59 2.50 18.24
N VAL A 358 35.24 3.76 18.06
CA VAL A 358 35.88 4.91 18.70
C VAL A 358 35.45 4.96 20.16
N LEU A 359 36.41 5.05 21.08
CA LEU A 359 36.13 5.33 22.49
C LEU A 359 36.18 6.82 22.76
N THR A 360 35.15 7.35 23.42
CA THR A 360 35.02 8.79 23.75
C THR A 360 36.20 9.34 24.54
N SER A 361 36.84 8.48 25.37
CA SER A 361 37.99 8.81 26.21
C SER A 361 39.36 8.70 25.50
N THR A 362 39.36 8.29 24.22
CA THR A 362 40.59 8.08 23.48
C THR A 362 40.70 8.96 22.26
N GLY A 363 41.80 9.69 22.14
CA GLY A 363 42.09 10.53 20.99
C GLY A 363 43.56 10.57 20.63
N ILE A 364 43.83 10.88 19.38
CA ILE A 364 45.17 11.14 18.85
C ILE A 364 45.24 12.59 18.47
N ARG A 365 46.17 13.35 19.06
CA ARG A 365 46.42 14.73 18.72
C ARG A 365 47.33 14.81 17.50
N VAL A 366 46.84 15.48 16.45
CA VAL A 366 47.57 15.74 15.20
C VAL A 366 47.93 17.24 15.17
N LYS A 367 49.24 17.52 15.12
CA LYS A 367 49.68 18.91 14.98
C LYS A 367 49.46 19.42 13.56
N MET A 368 48.90 20.59 13.44
CA MET A 368 48.67 21.26 12.16
C MET A 368 49.03 22.73 12.27
N HIS A 369 49.54 23.32 11.19
CA HIS A 369 49.93 24.71 11.10
C HIS A 369 49.53 25.32 9.74
N LYS A 370 49.43 26.62 9.70
CA LYS A 370 49.20 27.37 8.47
C LYS A 370 50.15 28.57 8.45
N MET A 371 50.82 28.79 7.35
CA MET A 371 51.66 29.96 7.15
C MET A 371 50.77 31.21 6.94
N THR A 372 50.92 32.16 7.86
CA THR A 372 50.12 33.42 7.84
C THR A 372 50.87 34.58 7.27
N SER A 373 52.21 34.56 7.35
CA SER A 373 53.12 35.50 6.74
C SER A 373 54.48 34.85 6.50
N TYR A 374 55.43 35.52 5.84
CA TYR A 374 56.72 34.93 5.49
C TYR A 374 57.54 34.42 6.68
N SER A 375 57.24 34.90 7.92
CA SER A 375 57.89 34.49 9.15
C SER A 375 56.96 34.04 10.28
N ALA A 376 55.66 33.99 10.03
CA ALA A 376 54.68 33.64 11.06
C ALA A 376 53.79 32.45 10.66
N TYR A 377 53.51 31.59 11.65
CA TYR A 377 52.64 30.44 11.47
C TYR A 377 51.48 30.49 12.47
N SER A 378 50.28 30.15 12.02
CA SER A 378 49.17 29.90 12.92
C SER A 378 49.03 28.39 13.19
N TYR A 379 48.90 28.03 14.45
CA TYR A 379 48.66 26.64 14.87
C TYR A 379 47.19 26.41 15.06
N PHE A 380 46.74 25.19 14.72
CA PHE A 380 45.39 24.79 14.93
C PHE A 380 45.14 24.54 16.41
N LYS A 381 44.22 25.32 17.04
CA LYS A 381 43.77 25.18 18.43
C LYS A 381 44.82 24.52 19.38
N ASP A 382 45.41 25.23 20.23
CA ASP A 382 46.35 24.75 21.25
C ASP A 382 47.41 23.73 20.76
N GLY A 383 47.85 23.87 19.54
CA GLY A 383 48.93 23.07 18.95
C GLY A 383 48.52 21.72 18.34
N GLY A 384 47.24 21.50 18.11
CA GLY A 384 46.83 20.28 17.38
C GLY A 384 45.35 19.97 17.39
N LEU A 385 44.91 19.21 16.40
CA LEU A 385 43.59 18.67 16.29
C LEU A 385 43.51 17.27 16.95
N GLU A 386 42.56 17.08 17.86
CA GLU A 386 42.32 15.80 18.49
C GLU A 386 41.33 14.96 17.66
N LEU A 387 41.82 13.81 17.19
CA LEU A 387 41.02 12.83 16.46
C LEU A 387 40.67 11.68 17.36
N LYS A 388 39.39 11.38 17.50
CA LYS A 388 38.91 10.21 18.26
C LYS A 388 39.36 8.93 17.60
N CYS A 389 39.77 7.93 18.40
CA CYS A 389 40.25 6.64 17.91
C CYS A 389 39.91 5.50 18.87
N CYS A 390 40.02 4.27 18.40
CA CYS A 390 39.89 3.09 19.26
C CYS A 390 41.11 2.92 20.18
N ARG A 391 40.96 2.13 21.28
CA ARG A 391 41.99 1.84 22.24
C ARG A 391 43.22 1.21 21.61
N SER A 392 43.03 0.28 20.66
CA SER A 392 44.13 -0.40 19.96
C SER A 392 45.02 0.59 19.19
N CYS A 393 44.39 1.50 18.39
CA CYS A 393 45.17 2.51 17.66
C CYS A 393 45.87 3.52 18.59
N LYS A 394 45.23 3.93 19.71
CA LYS A 394 45.88 4.77 20.72
C LYS A 394 47.08 4.07 21.34
N ASN A 395 46.94 2.81 21.78
CA ASN A 395 48.00 2.03 22.39
C ASN A 395 49.16 1.83 21.40
N LYS A 396 48.88 1.44 20.16
CA LYS A 396 49.87 1.28 19.10
C LYS A 396 50.73 2.55 18.92
N LYS A 397 50.08 3.73 18.92
CA LYS A 397 50.75 5.02 18.83
C LYS A 397 51.64 5.25 20.08
N THR A 398 51.12 4.99 21.28
CA THR A 398 51.87 5.17 22.53
C THR A 398 53.05 4.25 22.62
N THR A 399 52.87 2.96 22.28
CA THR A 399 53.93 1.96 22.26
C THR A 399 55.05 2.34 21.28
N ASN A 400 54.69 2.75 20.07
CA ASN A 400 55.66 3.17 19.07
C ASN A 400 56.42 4.44 19.50
N LYS A 401 55.73 5.38 20.20
CA LYS A 401 56.39 6.57 20.77
C LYS A 401 57.40 6.24 21.84
N PHE A 402 57.16 5.15 22.62
CA PHE A 402 58.11 4.68 23.66
C PHE A 402 59.24 3.85 23.06
N LEU A 403 58.94 2.95 22.13
CA LEU A 403 59.96 2.07 21.53
C LEU A 403 60.93 2.80 20.61
N SER A 404 60.48 3.88 19.96
CA SER A 404 61.32 4.62 19.02
C SER A 404 62.60 5.19 19.64
N PRO A 405 62.53 5.91 20.82
CA PRO A 405 63.75 6.38 21.47
C PRO A 405 64.66 5.23 21.95
N ILE A 406 64.07 4.12 22.45
CA ILE A 406 64.83 2.95 22.92
C ILE A 406 65.58 2.31 21.75
N LEU A 407 64.88 2.05 20.62
CA LEU A 407 65.51 1.51 19.42
C LEU A 407 66.58 2.44 18.85
N ALA A 408 66.29 3.75 18.81
CA ALA A 408 67.29 4.74 18.41
C ALA A 408 68.54 4.72 19.31
N THR A 409 68.35 4.53 20.62
CA THR A 409 69.41 4.44 21.56
C THR A 409 70.26 3.13 21.35
N ILE A 410 69.57 2.01 21.12
CA ILE A 410 70.25 0.73 20.84
C ILE A 410 71.05 0.82 19.53
N ILE A 411 70.45 1.37 18.47
CA ILE A 411 71.18 1.52 17.21
C ILE A 411 72.35 2.44 17.34
N TYR A 412 72.19 3.53 18.08
CA TYR A 412 73.31 4.45 18.31
C TYR A 412 74.39 3.86 19.11
N VAL A 413 74.10 3.11 20.19
CA VAL A 413 75.12 2.39 21.00
C VAL A 413 75.85 1.33 20.16
N ALA A 414 75.12 0.62 19.29
CA ALA A 414 75.71 -0.34 18.37
C ALA A 414 76.72 0.31 17.39
N ILE A 415 76.32 1.46 16.82
CA ILE A 415 77.20 2.25 15.94
C ILE A 415 78.42 2.78 16.70
N ALA A 416 78.23 3.24 17.93
CA ALA A 416 79.27 3.75 18.76
C ALA A 416 80.36 2.66 19.14
N ILE A 417 79.92 1.43 19.39
CA ILE A 417 80.75 0.29 19.64
C ILE A 417 81.58 -0.08 18.40
N VAL A 418 81.01 0.01 17.22
CA VAL A 418 81.63 -0.31 15.95
C VAL A 418 82.69 0.74 15.51
N THR A 419 82.48 2.00 15.87
CA THR A 419 83.28 3.13 15.39
C THR A 419 84.36 3.56 16.39
N SER A 420 84.56 2.84 17.53
CA SER A 420 85.55 3.08 18.56
C SER A 420 85.86 4.56 18.81
N GLY A 421 84.93 5.23 19.46
CA GLY A 421 85.24 6.57 19.54
C GLY A 421 84.73 7.51 20.60
N ILE A 422 85.58 8.37 21.03
CA ILE A 422 85.37 9.44 22.03
C ILE A 422 84.55 10.64 21.49
N LEU A 423 84.40 10.73 20.18
CA LEU A 423 83.61 11.86 19.51
C LEU A 423 82.08 11.72 19.54
N VAL A 424 81.59 10.57 19.95
CA VAL A 424 80.19 10.16 19.81
C VAL A 424 79.29 10.73 20.93
N VAL A 425 79.78 11.14 22.07
CA VAL A 425 79.00 11.54 23.25
C VAL A 425 78.24 12.90 23.00
N ILE A 426 78.92 13.79 22.30
CA ILE A 426 78.30 15.14 22.04
C ILE A 426 77.25 15.07 20.96
N ASP A 427 77.44 14.28 19.94
CA ASP A 427 76.48 14.08 18.87
C ASP A 427 75.29 13.22 19.30
N PHE A 428 75.44 12.42 20.37
CA PHE A 428 74.45 11.54 20.95
C PHE A 428 73.15 12.28 21.36
N LEU A 429 73.23 13.45 21.96
CA LEU A 429 72.09 14.19 22.48
C LEU A 429 71.28 14.86 21.35
N PHE A 430 71.95 15.26 20.27
CA PHE A 430 71.28 15.95 19.16
C PHE A 430 70.70 14.98 18.13
N THR A 431 71.40 13.94 17.77
CA THR A 431 70.95 12.96 16.77
C THR A 431 69.91 11.97 17.30
N ARG A 432 69.92 11.65 18.59
CA ARG A 432 68.97 10.75 19.24
C ARG A 432 67.51 11.17 19.01
N PHE A 433 67.20 12.46 19.16
CA PHE A 433 65.86 12.93 18.98
C PHE A 433 65.47 12.95 17.50
N ALA A 434 66.35 13.28 16.60
CA ALA A 434 66.12 13.25 15.16
C ALA A 434 65.87 11.84 14.62
N ILE A 435 66.70 10.87 15.04
CA ILE A 435 66.53 9.46 14.66
C ILE A 435 65.22 8.88 15.23
N ALA A 436 64.92 9.19 16.51
CA ALA A 436 63.68 8.73 17.13
C ALA A 436 62.40 9.29 16.42
N GLU A 437 62.51 10.54 16.04
CA GLU A 437 61.39 11.17 15.28
C GLU A 437 61.28 10.61 13.84
N TRP A 438 62.42 10.34 13.21
CA TRP A 438 62.45 9.70 11.88
C TRP A 438 61.90 8.28 11.91
N TRP A 439 62.29 7.45 12.89
CA TRP A 439 61.75 6.12 13.10
C TRP A 439 60.27 6.11 13.45
N PHE A 440 59.83 7.03 14.32
CA PHE A 440 58.42 7.19 14.63
C PHE A 440 57.61 7.53 13.40
N LYS A 441 58.09 8.41 12.55
CA LYS A 441 57.48 8.77 11.27
C LYS A 441 57.45 7.58 10.30
N LEU A 442 58.52 6.81 10.21
CA LEU A 442 58.65 5.64 9.33
C LEU A 442 57.70 4.50 9.72
N ILE A 443 57.67 4.12 10.99
CA ILE A 443 56.84 3.03 11.51
C ILE A 443 55.34 3.39 11.46
N ASN A 444 55.01 4.64 11.63
CA ASN A 444 53.61 5.11 11.62
C ASN A 444 53.17 5.68 10.25
N LYS A 445 54.05 5.68 9.24
CA LYS A 445 53.79 6.34 7.94
C LYS A 445 52.51 5.82 7.28
N GLU A 446 52.24 4.54 7.29
CA GLU A 446 51.03 3.98 6.71
C GLU A 446 49.76 4.27 7.53
N ILE A 447 49.85 4.17 8.86
CA ILE A 447 48.70 4.41 9.76
C ILE A 447 48.44 5.91 9.90
N TYR A 448 49.50 6.72 9.93
CA TYR A 448 49.42 8.16 10.20
C TYR A 448 48.94 8.97 8.99
N PHE A 449 49.45 8.71 7.79
CA PHE A 449 49.15 9.55 6.63
C PHE A 449 48.01 9.05 5.78
N LYS A 450 47.84 7.74 5.63
CA LYS A 450 46.84 7.19 4.69
C LYS A 450 45.41 7.33 5.20
N ASN A 451 45.20 7.18 6.50
CA ASN A 451 43.87 7.25 7.13
C ASN A 451 43.55 8.62 7.74
N ILE A 452 44.52 9.31 8.31
CA ILE A 452 44.35 10.67 8.84
C ILE A 452 43.97 11.66 7.73
N ALA A 453 44.65 11.60 6.59
CA ALA A 453 44.36 12.51 5.47
C ALA A 453 42.93 12.39 4.90
N LYS A 454 42.27 11.27 5.17
CA LYS A 454 40.85 11.04 4.75
C LYS A 454 39.85 11.39 5.83
N HIS A 455 40.29 11.76 7.04
CA HIS A 455 39.37 12.15 8.11
C HIS A 455 38.64 13.45 7.77
N PRO A 456 37.29 13.55 7.88
CA PRO A 456 36.53 14.73 7.46
C PRO A 456 37.03 16.04 8.08
N LEU A 457 37.33 16.05 9.38
CA LEU A 457 37.89 17.22 10.07
C LEU A 457 39.28 17.63 9.54
N ILE A 458 40.10 16.67 9.12
CA ILE A 458 41.39 16.97 8.50
C ILE A 458 41.19 17.51 7.09
N LEU A 459 40.26 16.94 6.31
CA LEU A 459 39.97 17.43 4.96
C LEU A 459 39.43 18.87 4.98
N SER A 460 38.56 19.23 5.93
CA SER A 460 38.13 20.61 6.08
C SER A 460 39.26 21.56 6.45
N THR A 461 40.09 21.16 7.41
CA THR A 461 41.25 21.96 7.85
C THR A 461 42.32 22.13 6.76
N LEU A 462 42.55 21.09 5.95
CA LEU A 462 43.45 21.18 4.79
C LEU A 462 42.90 22.13 3.71
N LYS A 463 41.57 22.15 3.51
CA LYS A 463 40.93 23.15 2.61
C LYS A 463 41.09 24.59 3.10
N GLU A 464 41.18 24.78 4.41
CA GLU A 464 41.48 26.10 5.00
C GLU A 464 42.98 26.50 4.89
N GLY A 465 43.82 25.63 4.29
CA GLY A 465 45.24 25.92 4.03
C GLY A 465 46.17 25.50 5.12
N TYR A 466 45.72 24.71 6.12
CA TYR A 466 46.63 24.13 7.13
C TYR A 466 47.43 22.94 6.59
N LYS A 467 48.63 22.72 7.11
CA LYS A 467 49.50 21.60 6.76
C LYS A 467 49.80 20.75 8.00
N PHE A 468 50.16 19.47 7.78
CA PHE A 468 50.55 18.60 8.85
C PHE A 468 51.90 18.95 9.46
N GLY A 469 52.05 18.73 10.79
CA GLY A 469 53.31 18.89 11.51
C GLY A 469 53.54 20.25 12.10
N THR A 470 54.81 20.51 12.51
CA THR A 470 55.32 21.82 12.85
C THR A 470 56.02 22.42 11.63
N PRO A 471 56.05 23.73 11.46
CA PRO A 471 56.75 24.40 10.38
C PRO A 471 58.19 23.96 10.24
#